data_f67399920518b67318ad235f65785021
#
_entry.id   f67399920518b67318ad235f65785021
#
_cell.length_a   1.000
_cell.length_b   1.000
_cell.length_c   1.000
_cell.angle_alpha   90.00
_cell.angle_beta   90.00
_cell.angle_gamma   90.00
#
_symmetry.space_group_name_H-M   'P 1'
#
loop_
_entity.id
_entity.type
_entity.pdbx_description
1 polymer ?
#
loop_
_entity_poly.entity_id
_entity_poly.type
_entity_poly.pdbx_seq_one_letter_code
_entity_poly.pdbx_strand_id
1 'polypeptide(L)'
;MKLEEYLRKTYSLSTFSGNIYNIRRFTDYYPAGKSEQASYIDIVRYIEYLRNRLCLHPRSLNNNLHAVKIYFNWLLETGRRSDHPCSEMILKDRIDKRIQVENLYSEAKLEHFFETVCASRRKRRLDSRNKVIVSLLIYQALTVAETAELTVGDIDLEKGEIRIRAQFHQLARTLPLKAKQILLFQGYMQNDRQELLTFAKEPNNYFILGQYGEKISPHCISKMINEYRHAKDRIQPLKIRQSVIANLLKRENDMRIVQVFAGHRRVSTTGQYRKTDLETLQEAVNQYHPVK
;
A
#
# COMPACT_ATOMS: atom_id res chain seq x y z
N MET A 1 3.78 -32.57 -2.84
CA MET A 1 4.04 -31.19 -2.31
C MET A 1 2.74 -30.62 -1.74
N LYS A 2 2.76 -30.09 -0.50
CA LYS A 2 1.59 -29.43 0.11
C LYS A 2 1.33 -28.09 -0.58
N LEU A 3 0.06 -27.63 -0.60
CA LEU A 3 -0.32 -26.35 -1.21
C LEU A 3 0.46 -25.15 -0.63
N GLU A 4 0.63 -25.10 0.68
CA GLU A 4 1.35 -24.00 1.33
C GLU A 4 2.84 -23.96 0.94
N GLU A 5 3.46 -25.13 0.77
CA GLU A 5 4.84 -25.26 0.31
C GLU A 5 4.99 -24.78 -1.13
N TYR A 6 4.05 -25.18 -2.01
CA TYR A 6 3.97 -24.72 -3.39
C TYR A 6 3.87 -23.18 -3.48
N LEU A 7 2.95 -22.60 -2.72
CA LEU A 7 2.74 -21.17 -2.71
C LEU A 7 3.96 -20.39 -2.17
N ARG A 8 4.63 -20.90 -1.14
CA ARG A 8 5.83 -20.26 -0.58
C ARG A 8 7.02 -20.31 -1.53
N LYS A 9 7.14 -21.36 -2.31
CA LYS A 9 8.20 -21.50 -3.33
C LYS A 9 7.98 -20.55 -4.51
N THR A 10 6.73 -20.30 -4.86
CA THR A 10 6.38 -19.60 -6.11
C THR A 10 6.12 -18.09 -5.90
N TYR A 11 5.64 -17.69 -4.71
CA TYR A 11 5.16 -16.32 -4.46
C TYR A 11 5.84 -15.65 -3.27
N SER A 12 5.90 -14.30 -3.29
CA SER A 12 6.35 -13.51 -2.14
C SER A 12 5.41 -13.68 -0.93
N LEU A 13 5.89 -13.42 0.29
CA LEU A 13 5.11 -13.58 1.53
C LEU A 13 3.77 -12.81 1.51
N SER A 14 3.75 -11.59 0.94
CA SER A 14 2.53 -10.80 0.84
C SER A 14 1.51 -11.42 -0.12
N THR A 15 1.98 -11.91 -1.26
CA THR A 15 1.15 -12.60 -2.26
C THR A 15 0.68 -13.96 -1.75
N PHE A 16 1.56 -14.69 -1.03
CA PHE A 16 1.21 -15.94 -0.36
C PHE A 16 0.00 -15.77 0.56
N SER A 17 0.04 -14.80 1.47
CA SER A 17 -1.04 -14.58 2.45
C SER A 17 -2.38 -14.26 1.77
N GLY A 18 -2.36 -13.47 0.69
CA GLY A 18 -3.56 -13.18 -0.08
C GLY A 18 -4.10 -14.39 -0.84
N ASN A 19 -3.22 -15.15 -1.49
CA ASN A 19 -3.62 -16.33 -2.25
C ASN A 19 -4.16 -17.43 -1.33
N ILE A 20 -3.47 -17.76 -0.23
CA ILE A 20 -3.95 -18.79 0.71
C ILE A 20 -5.30 -18.44 1.31
N TYR A 21 -5.54 -17.17 1.63
CA TYR A 21 -6.84 -16.72 2.14
C TYR A 21 -7.95 -16.91 1.10
N ASN A 22 -7.72 -16.53 -0.16
CA ASN A 22 -8.71 -16.67 -1.22
C ASN A 22 -8.92 -18.14 -1.63
N ILE A 23 -7.86 -18.97 -1.61
CA ILE A 23 -7.98 -20.42 -1.88
C ILE A 23 -8.79 -21.07 -0.76
N ARG A 24 -8.52 -20.78 0.51
CA ARG A 24 -9.32 -21.30 1.62
C ARG A 24 -10.79 -20.92 1.47
N ARG A 25 -11.11 -19.66 1.15
CA ARG A 25 -12.49 -19.24 0.87
C ARG A 25 -13.14 -20.07 -0.24
N PHE A 26 -12.39 -20.43 -1.28
CA PHE A 26 -12.88 -21.29 -2.36
C PHE A 26 -13.10 -22.72 -1.88
N THR A 27 -12.15 -23.30 -1.17
CA THR A 27 -12.28 -24.67 -0.67
C THR A 27 -13.40 -24.80 0.38
N ASP A 28 -13.60 -23.78 1.22
CA ASP A 28 -14.65 -23.75 2.26
C ASP A 28 -16.06 -23.55 1.68
N TYR A 29 -16.15 -23.03 0.45
CA TYR A 29 -17.44 -22.90 -0.25
C TYR A 29 -18.02 -24.26 -0.66
N TYR A 30 -17.19 -25.28 -0.83
CA TYR A 30 -17.61 -26.65 -1.17
C TYR A 30 -17.55 -27.57 0.04
N PRO A 31 -18.39 -28.64 0.06
CA PRO A 31 -18.17 -29.75 1.00
C PRO A 31 -16.75 -30.32 0.88
N ALA A 32 -16.23 -30.87 1.98
CA ALA A 32 -14.86 -31.38 2.05
C ALA A 32 -14.50 -32.28 0.85
N GLY A 33 -13.40 -31.96 0.18
CA GLY A 33 -12.86 -32.69 -0.97
C GLY A 33 -13.53 -32.40 -2.32
N LYS A 34 -14.70 -31.78 -2.38
CA LYS A 34 -15.39 -31.49 -3.65
C LYS A 34 -14.79 -30.32 -4.44
N SER A 35 -14.03 -29.45 -3.81
CA SER A 35 -13.35 -28.32 -4.49
C SER A 35 -12.33 -28.76 -5.54
N GLU A 36 -11.68 -29.93 -5.35
CA GLU A 36 -10.72 -30.50 -6.31
C GLU A 36 -11.41 -30.95 -7.60
N GLN A 37 -12.70 -31.33 -7.52
CA GLN A 37 -13.50 -31.83 -8.64
C GLN A 37 -14.36 -30.75 -9.30
N ALA A 38 -14.29 -29.50 -8.82
CA ALA A 38 -15.14 -28.43 -9.31
C ALA A 38 -14.98 -28.23 -10.83
N SER A 39 -16.10 -28.18 -11.53
CA SER A 39 -16.16 -27.92 -12.96
C SER A 39 -16.13 -26.42 -13.27
N TYR A 40 -16.05 -26.07 -14.56
CA TYR A 40 -16.17 -24.66 -15.00
C TYR A 40 -17.47 -24.02 -14.47
N ILE A 41 -18.59 -24.72 -14.53
CA ILE A 41 -19.89 -24.23 -14.07
C ILE A 41 -19.88 -23.98 -12.56
N ASP A 42 -19.23 -24.84 -11.80
CA ASP A 42 -19.13 -24.67 -10.36
C ASP A 42 -18.31 -23.44 -10.00
N ILE A 43 -17.25 -23.14 -10.75
CA ILE A 43 -16.46 -21.93 -10.56
C ILE A 43 -17.25 -20.67 -10.93
N VAL A 44 -18.07 -20.73 -12.00
CA VAL A 44 -19.00 -19.64 -12.34
C VAL A 44 -19.96 -19.37 -11.17
N ARG A 45 -20.60 -20.41 -10.62
CA ARG A 45 -21.50 -20.30 -9.44
C ARG A 45 -20.79 -19.71 -8.22
N TYR A 46 -19.54 -20.10 -7.99
CA TYR A 46 -18.74 -19.52 -6.92
C TYR A 46 -18.47 -18.02 -7.14
N ILE A 47 -18.13 -17.61 -8.36
CA ILE A 47 -17.92 -16.18 -8.67
C ILE A 47 -19.23 -15.39 -8.54
N GLU A 48 -20.36 -15.96 -8.94
CA GLU A 48 -21.69 -15.36 -8.72
C GLU A 48 -22.04 -15.23 -7.24
N TYR A 49 -21.70 -16.23 -6.43
CA TYR A 49 -21.84 -16.15 -4.97
C TYR A 49 -21.00 -15.00 -4.39
N LEU A 50 -19.73 -14.87 -4.81
CA LEU A 50 -18.87 -13.76 -4.38
C LEU A 50 -19.43 -12.39 -4.80
N ARG A 51 -20.02 -12.31 -6.00
CA ARG A 51 -20.60 -11.08 -6.56
C ARG A 51 -21.91 -10.71 -5.88
N ASN A 52 -22.84 -11.64 -5.79
CA ASN A 52 -24.23 -11.36 -5.43
C ASN A 52 -24.52 -11.53 -3.93
N ARG A 53 -23.85 -12.46 -3.26
CA ARG A 53 -24.05 -12.71 -1.81
C ARG A 53 -23.05 -11.95 -0.94
N LEU A 54 -21.77 -11.94 -1.33
CA LEU A 54 -20.74 -11.25 -0.58
C LEU A 54 -20.50 -9.82 -1.08
N CYS A 55 -21.13 -9.41 -2.19
CA CYS A 55 -21.03 -8.07 -2.78
C CYS A 55 -19.59 -7.59 -2.93
N LEU A 56 -18.67 -8.49 -3.34
CA LEU A 56 -17.25 -8.14 -3.44
C LEU A 56 -17.00 -7.18 -4.60
N HIS A 57 -16.10 -6.22 -4.36
CA HIS A 57 -15.62 -5.31 -5.40
C HIS A 57 -14.98 -6.09 -6.57
N PRO A 58 -15.13 -5.65 -7.85
CA PRO A 58 -14.59 -6.31 -9.04
C PRO A 58 -13.10 -6.71 -8.94
N ARG A 59 -12.26 -5.85 -8.35
CA ARG A 59 -10.84 -6.19 -8.10
C ARG A 59 -10.69 -7.39 -7.18
N SER A 60 -11.54 -7.50 -6.16
CA SER A 60 -11.51 -8.64 -5.23
C SER A 60 -12.00 -9.92 -5.90
N LEU A 61 -12.99 -9.84 -6.81
CA LEU A 61 -13.43 -10.98 -7.63
C LEU A 61 -12.29 -11.50 -8.49
N ASN A 62 -11.57 -10.61 -9.20
CA ASN A 62 -10.41 -10.99 -10.01
C ASN A 62 -9.29 -11.64 -9.16
N ASN A 63 -9.02 -11.13 -7.97
CA ASN A 63 -8.03 -11.74 -7.06
C ASN A 63 -8.47 -13.12 -6.58
N ASN A 64 -9.77 -13.32 -6.31
CA ASN A 64 -10.29 -14.65 -5.96
C ASN A 64 -10.19 -15.62 -7.14
N LEU A 65 -10.59 -15.21 -8.36
CA LEU A 65 -10.42 -16.05 -9.54
C LEU A 65 -8.95 -16.40 -9.80
N HIS A 66 -8.03 -15.44 -9.65
CA HIS A 66 -6.61 -15.70 -9.78
C HIS A 66 -6.10 -16.73 -8.77
N ALA A 67 -6.54 -16.64 -7.52
CA ALA A 67 -6.20 -17.62 -6.50
C ALA A 67 -6.77 -19.01 -6.79
N VAL A 68 -7.99 -19.10 -7.33
CA VAL A 68 -8.59 -20.36 -7.81
C VAL A 68 -7.77 -20.96 -8.96
N LYS A 69 -7.31 -20.16 -9.91
CA LYS A 69 -6.42 -20.63 -10.98
C LYS A 69 -5.11 -21.20 -10.41
N ILE A 70 -4.50 -20.53 -9.44
CA ILE A 70 -3.29 -21.02 -8.76
C ILE A 70 -3.56 -22.35 -8.06
N TYR A 71 -4.72 -22.53 -7.45
CA TYR A 71 -5.12 -23.78 -6.82
C TYR A 71 -5.20 -24.93 -7.83
N PHE A 72 -5.82 -24.71 -8.99
CA PHE A 72 -5.90 -25.72 -10.04
C PHE A 72 -4.53 -25.99 -10.69
N ASN A 73 -3.66 -25.00 -10.86
CA ASN A 73 -2.28 -25.21 -11.28
C ASN A 73 -1.53 -26.15 -10.31
N TRP A 74 -1.70 -25.94 -9.00
CA TRP A 74 -1.12 -26.83 -8.00
C TRP A 74 -1.66 -28.26 -8.10
N LEU A 75 -2.96 -28.44 -8.34
CA LEU A 75 -3.56 -29.78 -8.55
C LEU A 75 -2.99 -30.48 -9.78
N LEU A 76 -2.80 -29.74 -10.88
CA LEU A 76 -2.15 -30.26 -12.10
C LEU A 76 -0.71 -30.69 -11.84
N GLU A 77 0.10 -29.80 -11.26
CA GLU A 77 1.51 -30.08 -10.97
C GLU A 77 1.72 -31.25 -9.99
N THR A 78 0.76 -31.49 -9.10
CA THR A 78 0.81 -32.61 -8.15
C THR A 78 0.16 -33.89 -8.67
N GLY A 79 -0.34 -33.90 -9.91
CA GLY A 79 -0.98 -35.06 -10.53
C GLY A 79 -2.35 -35.43 -9.93
N ARG A 80 -2.94 -34.55 -9.10
CA ARG A 80 -4.27 -34.77 -8.50
C ARG A 80 -5.41 -34.54 -9.48
N ARG A 81 -5.13 -33.80 -10.54
CA ARG A 81 -6.08 -33.52 -11.62
C ARG A 81 -5.34 -33.46 -12.96
N SER A 82 -6.04 -33.72 -14.07
CA SER A 82 -5.47 -33.75 -15.43
C SER A 82 -5.93 -32.57 -16.29
N ASP A 83 -6.95 -31.79 -15.84
CA ASP A 83 -7.48 -30.64 -16.57
C ASP A 83 -7.53 -29.38 -15.69
N HIS A 84 -7.56 -28.21 -16.33
CA HIS A 84 -7.69 -26.91 -15.64
C HIS A 84 -9.03 -26.24 -15.99
N PRO A 85 -10.02 -26.30 -15.11
CA PRO A 85 -11.40 -25.92 -15.45
C PRO A 85 -11.61 -24.41 -15.70
N CYS A 86 -10.67 -23.56 -15.34
CA CYS A 86 -10.83 -22.10 -15.47
C CYS A 86 -9.58 -21.38 -16.00
N SER A 87 -8.65 -22.06 -16.69
CA SER A 87 -7.45 -21.42 -17.25
C SER A 87 -7.79 -20.17 -18.05
N GLU A 88 -8.74 -20.28 -18.97
CA GLU A 88 -9.16 -19.23 -19.90
C GLU A 88 -10.25 -18.30 -19.35
N MET A 89 -10.74 -18.55 -18.11
CA MET A 89 -11.79 -17.73 -17.53
C MET A 89 -11.31 -16.29 -17.28
N ILE A 90 -12.02 -15.29 -17.81
CA ILE A 90 -11.76 -13.87 -17.61
C ILE A 90 -13.04 -13.19 -17.15
N LEU A 91 -12.96 -12.43 -16.06
CA LEU A 91 -14.09 -11.62 -15.60
C LEU A 91 -14.14 -10.30 -16.39
N LYS A 92 -15.31 -9.98 -16.92
CA LYS A 92 -15.54 -8.75 -17.69
C LYS A 92 -15.96 -7.55 -16.84
N ASP A 93 -15.90 -7.68 -15.51
CA ASP A 93 -16.25 -6.61 -14.60
C ASP A 93 -15.35 -5.39 -14.81
N ARG A 94 -15.95 -4.22 -15.00
CA ARG A 94 -15.20 -2.96 -15.13
C ARG A 94 -14.53 -2.61 -13.81
N ILE A 95 -13.20 -2.53 -13.83
CA ILE A 95 -12.42 -2.01 -12.71
C ILE A 95 -12.01 -0.59 -13.08
N ASP A 96 -12.57 0.40 -12.40
CA ASP A 96 -12.06 1.76 -12.53
C ASP A 96 -10.69 1.82 -11.84
N LYS A 97 -9.66 2.06 -12.63
CA LYS A 97 -8.26 2.19 -12.19
C LYS A 97 -7.86 3.65 -12.01
N ARG A 98 -8.74 4.60 -12.35
CA ARG A 98 -8.44 6.02 -12.25
C ARG A 98 -8.35 6.45 -10.80
N ILE A 99 -7.41 7.33 -10.54
CA ILE A 99 -7.29 7.98 -9.24
C ILE A 99 -8.19 9.21 -9.28
N GLN A 100 -9.19 9.22 -8.41
CA GLN A 100 -10.09 10.38 -8.27
C GLN A 100 -9.32 11.50 -7.56
N VAL A 101 -8.71 12.38 -8.36
CA VAL A 101 -7.81 13.45 -7.88
C VAL A 101 -8.57 14.44 -6.99
N GLU A 102 -9.88 14.63 -7.21
CA GLU A 102 -10.79 15.49 -6.43
C GLU A 102 -10.90 15.03 -4.97
N ASN A 103 -10.79 13.73 -4.74
CA ASN A 103 -10.90 13.13 -3.41
C ASN A 103 -9.58 13.11 -2.63
N LEU A 104 -8.48 13.62 -3.23
CA LEU A 104 -7.17 13.65 -2.59
C LEU A 104 -7.03 14.84 -1.63
N TYR A 105 -6.04 14.75 -0.74
CA TYR A 105 -5.77 15.80 0.23
C TYR A 105 -4.93 16.93 -0.41
N SER A 106 -5.32 18.18 -0.18
CA SER A 106 -4.49 19.33 -0.50
C SER A 106 -3.23 19.35 0.38
N GLU A 107 -2.22 20.11 -0.05
CA GLU A 107 -0.99 20.31 0.75
C GLU A 107 -1.29 20.91 2.12
N ALA A 108 -2.16 21.91 2.19
CA ALA A 108 -2.59 22.51 3.44
C ALA A 108 -3.22 21.47 4.39
N LYS A 109 -4.02 20.55 3.86
CA LYS A 109 -4.63 19.48 4.66
C LYS A 109 -3.59 18.47 5.15
N LEU A 110 -2.58 18.16 4.35
CA LEU A 110 -1.47 17.26 4.74
C LEU A 110 -0.59 17.94 5.80
N GLU A 111 -0.27 19.23 5.65
CA GLU A 111 0.51 20.00 6.64
C GLU A 111 -0.25 20.12 7.96
N HIS A 112 -1.52 20.49 7.93
CA HIS A 112 -2.38 20.53 9.12
C HIS A 112 -2.45 19.15 9.83
N PHE A 113 -2.48 18.05 9.05
CA PHE A 113 -2.42 16.71 9.62
C PHE A 113 -1.09 16.48 10.37
N PHE A 114 0.03 16.90 9.80
CA PHE A 114 1.33 16.81 10.46
C PHE A 114 1.40 17.64 11.73
N GLU A 115 0.93 18.88 11.68
CA GLU A 115 0.84 19.78 12.84
C GLU A 115 -0.01 19.18 13.97
N THR A 116 -1.16 18.59 13.63
CA THR A 116 -2.02 17.90 14.59
C THR A 116 -1.28 16.76 15.29
N VAL A 117 -0.48 15.98 14.53
CA VAL A 117 0.35 14.91 15.11
C VAL A 117 1.47 15.49 15.96
N CYS A 118 2.09 16.61 15.56
CA CYS A 118 3.14 17.28 16.33
C CYS A 118 2.63 17.86 17.65
N ALA A 119 1.41 18.38 17.67
CA ALA A 119 0.77 18.92 18.86
C ALA A 119 0.27 17.83 19.83
N SER A 120 0.07 16.61 19.33
CA SER A 120 -0.43 15.48 20.13
C SER A 120 0.66 14.94 21.05
N ARG A 121 0.41 14.90 22.36
CA ARG A 121 1.30 14.28 23.37
C ARG A 121 0.62 13.05 23.99
N ARG A 122 0.40 12.02 23.20
CA ARG A 122 -0.45 10.88 23.61
C ARG A 122 0.29 9.72 24.22
N LYS A 123 1.49 9.41 23.71
CA LYS A 123 2.35 8.32 24.21
C LYS A 123 3.78 8.82 24.22
N ARG A 124 4.18 9.51 25.27
CA ARG A 124 5.48 10.23 25.39
C ARG A 124 6.64 9.48 24.71
N ARG A 125 6.77 8.18 24.97
CA ARG A 125 7.84 7.33 24.42
C ARG A 125 7.74 7.04 22.90
N LEU A 126 6.57 7.23 22.28
CA LEU A 126 6.34 6.96 20.85
C LEU A 126 6.06 8.23 20.05
N ASP A 127 5.98 9.39 20.69
CA ASP A 127 5.54 10.61 20.04
C ASP A 127 6.51 11.08 18.96
N SER A 128 7.82 11.11 19.22
CA SER A 128 8.81 11.52 18.20
C SER A 128 8.86 10.51 17.05
N ARG A 129 8.81 9.21 17.33
CA ARG A 129 8.69 8.17 16.32
C ARG A 129 7.48 8.39 15.42
N ASN A 130 6.32 8.67 16.00
CA ASN A 130 5.09 8.86 15.25
C ASN A 130 5.16 10.12 14.35
N LYS A 131 5.79 11.19 14.85
CA LYS A 131 6.07 12.41 14.06
C LYS A 131 7.02 12.10 12.90
N VAL A 132 8.09 11.33 13.13
CA VAL A 132 9.02 10.88 12.08
C VAL A 132 8.27 10.11 11.01
N ILE A 133 7.45 9.11 11.38
CA ILE A 133 6.66 8.31 10.42
C ILE A 133 5.77 9.21 9.57
N VAL A 134 4.97 10.08 10.19
CA VAL A 134 4.03 10.94 9.46
C VAL A 134 4.78 11.91 8.55
N SER A 135 5.93 12.45 8.99
CA SER A 135 6.76 13.33 8.16
C SER A 135 7.26 12.63 6.89
N LEU A 136 7.71 11.36 6.99
CA LEU A 136 8.15 10.56 5.85
C LEU A 136 7.02 10.30 4.85
N LEU A 137 5.82 10.01 5.34
CA LEU A 137 4.65 9.79 4.47
C LEU A 137 4.25 11.08 3.72
N ILE A 138 4.32 12.24 4.36
CA ILE A 138 3.86 13.51 3.79
C ILE A 138 4.92 14.17 2.92
N TYR A 139 6.20 14.16 3.31
CA TYR A 139 7.22 14.92 2.59
C TYR A 139 7.95 14.08 1.54
N GLN A 140 8.18 12.79 1.78
CA GLN A 140 8.83 11.89 0.84
C GLN A 140 7.86 10.92 0.15
N ALA A 141 6.55 11.01 0.45
CA ALA A 141 5.52 10.13 -0.11
C ALA A 141 5.85 8.63 0.05
N LEU A 142 6.54 8.23 1.13
CA LEU A 142 6.89 6.81 1.33
C LEU A 142 5.64 5.97 1.52
N THR A 143 5.70 4.73 1.08
CA THR A 143 4.73 3.72 1.48
C THR A 143 5.00 3.24 2.90
N VAL A 144 4.00 2.69 3.57
CA VAL A 144 4.19 2.09 4.91
C VAL A 144 5.22 0.96 4.90
N ALA A 145 5.34 0.24 3.78
CA ALA A 145 6.34 -0.82 3.62
C ALA A 145 7.75 -0.23 3.50
N GLU A 146 7.96 0.80 2.67
CA GLU A 146 9.26 1.49 2.59
C GLU A 146 9.66 2.07 3.94
N THR A 147 8.73 2.72 4.63
CA THR A 147 8.96 3.30 5.97
C THR A 147 9.40 2.24 6.99
N ALA A 148 8.79 1.05 6.95
CA ALA A 148 9.12 -0.04 7.87
C ALA A 148 10.46 -0.72 7.56
N GLU A 149 10.96 -0.62 6.33
CA GLU A 149 12.24 -1.23 5.90
C GLU A 149 13.44 -0.29 6.07
N LEU A 150 13.23 1.00 6.39
CA LEU A 150 14.33 1.94 6.59
C LEU A 150 15.26 1.49 7.70
N THR A 151 16.56 1.62 7.46
CA THR A 151 17.61 1.42 8.45
C THR A 151 18.26 2.75 8.82
N VAL A 152 18.99 2.78 9.93
CA VAL A 152 19.75 3.98 10.35
C VAL A 152 20.73 4.43 9.26
N GLY A 153 21.38 3.47 8.58
CA GLY A 153 22.34 3.77 7.50
C GLY A 153 21.69 4.31 6.21
N ASP A 154 20.36 4.34 6.12
CA ASP A 154 19.66 4.95 5.00
C ASP A 154 19.38 6.45 5.23
N ILE A 155 19.70 6.98 6.42
CA ILE A 155 19.48 8.38 6.81
C ILE A 155 20.83 9.09 6.89
N ASP A 156 21.03 10.08 6.06
CA ASP A 156 22.20 10.96 6.07
C ASP A 156 21.76 12.36 6.53
N LEU A 157 21.92 12.65 7.82
CA LEU A 157 21.51 13.94 8.39
C LEU A 157 22.48 15.07 8.02
N GLU A 158 23.74 14.77 7.72
CA GLU A 158 24.74 15.78 7.32
C GLU A 158 24.42 16.30 5.90
N LYS A 159 24.10 15.39 4.97
CA LYS A 159 23.66 15.78 3.62
C LYS A 159 22.17 16.18 3.57
N GLY A 160 21.40 15.89 4.62
CA GLY A 160 19.98 16.11 4.62
C GLY A 160 19.22 15.21 3.62
N GLU A 161 19.61 13.95 3.52
CA GLU A 161 19.09 13.00 2.53
C GLU A 161 18.61 11.70 3.16
N ILE A 162 17.66 11.06 2.50
CA ILE A 162 17.19 9.72 2.81
C ILE A 162 17.29 8.83 1.57
N ARG A 163 17.90 7.66 1.72
CA ARG A 163 18.01 6.63 0.69
C ARG A 163 16.91 5.60 0.85
N ILE A 164 16.07 5.43 -0.16
CA ILE A 164 15.04 4.41 -0.23
C ILE A 164 15.52 3.28 -1.13
N ARG A 165 15.59 2.06 -0.59
CA ARG A 165 16.02 0.88 -1.34
C ARG A 165 14.96 0.43 -2.33
N ALA A 166 15.38 -0.21 -3.42
CA ALA A 166 14.44 -0.80 -4.37
C ALA A 166 13.60 -1.87 -3.66
N GLN A 167 12.30 -1.85 -3.93
CA GLN A 167 11.36 -2.90 -3.56
C GLN A 167 10.74 -3.51 -4.83
N PHE A 168 10.00 -4.61 -4.68
CA PHE A 168 9.49 -5.39 -5.81
C PHE A 168 8.83 -4.56 -6.93
N HIS A 169 8.09 -3.52 -6.58
CA HIS A 169 7.38 -2.66 -7.53
C HIS A 169 7.91 -1.23 -7.63
N GLN A 170 8.99 -0.89 -6.90
CA GLN A 170 9.50 0.47 -6.81
C GLN A 170 11.01 0.51 -7.01
N LEU A 171 11.49 1.61 -7.61
CA LEU A 171 12.90 1.86 -7.84
C LEU A 171 13.55 2.45 -6.59
N ALA A 172 14.85 2.16 -6.41
CA ALA A 172 15.67 2.85 -5.43
C ALA A 172 15.76 4.34 -5.79
N ARG A 173 15.82 5.19 -4.76
CA ARG A 173 15.94 6.63 -4.92
C ARG A 173 16.51 7.28 -3.66
N THR A 174 17.13 8.44 -3.82
CA THR A 174 17.55 9.32 -2.73
C THR A 174 16.67 10.57 -2.77
N LEU A 175 16.13 10.97 -1.63
CA LEU A 175 15.24 12.12 -1.51
C LEU A 175 15.75 13.08 -0.45
N PRO A 176 15.60 14.42 -0.65
CA PRO A 176 15.98 15.40 0.35
C PRO A 176 15.06 15.37 1.56
N LEU A 177 15.62 15.66 2.71
CA LEU A 177 14.91 15.92 3.96
C LEU A 177 14.68 17.43 4.11
N LYS A 178 13.54 17.82 4.67
CA LYS A 178 13.29 19.21 5.07
C LYS A 178 14.06 19.53 6.36
N ALA A 179 14.51 20.77 6.54
CA ALA A 179 15.24 21.18 7.74
C ALA A 179 14.54 20.76 9.07
N LYS A 180 13.22 20.91 9.14
CA LYS A 180 12.43 20.47 10.31
C LYS A 180 12.46 18.95 10.54
N GLN A 181 12.68 18.13 9.49
CA GLN A 181 12.84 16.68 9.62
C GLN A 181 14.21 16.32 10.17
N ILE A 182 15.26 17.04 9.79
CA ILE A 182 16.63 16.78 10.28
C ILE A 182 16.65 16.86 11.81
N LEU A 183 16.15 17.96 12.39
CA LEU A 183 16.06 18.11 13.85
C LEU A 183 15.18 17.04 14.51
N LEU A 184 14.05 16.71 13.89
CA LEU A 184 13.13 15.68 14.38
C LEU A 184 13.79 14.29 14.38
N PHE A 185 14.52 13.95 13.31
CA PHE A 185 15.19 12.65 13.16
C PHE A 185 16.37 12.55 14.12
N GLN A 186 17.16 13.62 14.25
CA GLN A 186 18.25 13.66 15.22
C GLN A 186 17.74 13.43 16.64
N GLY A 187 16.70 14.14 17.07
CA GLY A 187 16.11 13.97 18.39
C GLY A 187 15.57 12.56 18.60
N TYR A 188 14.89 11.98 17.60
CA TYR A 188 14.43 10.60 17.67
C TYR A 188 15.57 9.59 17.79
N MET A 189 16.61 9.72 16.97
CA MET A 189 17.73 8.80 16.94
C MET A 189 18.56 8.82 18.24
N GLN A 190 18.75 10.01 18.80
CA GLN A 190 19.58 10.19 20.00
C GLN A 190 18.86 9.81 21.30
N ASN A 191 17.55 10.02 21.36
CA ASN A 191 16.76 9.84 22.59
C ASN A 191 15.80 8.63 22.49
N ASP A 192 14.64 8.83 21.89
CA ASP A 192 13.53 7.87 21.98
C ASP A 192 13.84 6.52 21.31
N ARG A 193 14.63 6.54 20.22
CA ARG A 193 15.06 5.29 19.57
C ARG A 193 15.98 4.48 20.49
N GLN A 194 16.89 5.14 21.22
CA GLN A 194 17.78 4.44 22.17
C GLN A 194 16.97 3.86 23.32
N GLU A 195 15.99 4.60 23.85
CA GLU A 195 15.08 4.09 24.86
C GLU A 195 14.29 2.86 24.35
N LEU A 196 13.79 2.90 23.11
CA LEU A 196 13.08 1.76 22.52
C LEU A 196 13.98 0.53 22.36
N LEU A 197 15.25 0.71 22.01
CA LEU A 197 16.22 -0.39 21.88
C LEU A 197 16.47 -1.14 23.19
N THR A 198 16.28 -0.51 24.35
CA THR A 198 16.44 -1.20 25.65
C THR A 198 15.41 -2.32 25.84
N PHE A 199 14.29 -2.29 25.11
CA PHE A 199 13.25 -3.33 25.14
C PHE A 199 13.43 -4.38 24.03
N ALA A 200 14.38 -4.17 23.12
CA ALA A 200 14.60 -5.09 21.99
C ALA A 200 15.18 -6.43 22.50
N LYS A 201 14.61 -7.53 22.02
CA LYS A 201 15.14 -8.87 22.34
C LYS A 201 16.44 -9.15 21.59
N GLU A 202 16.60 -8.57 20.43
CA GLU A 202 17.76 -8.73 19.55
C GLU A 202 18.21 -7.38 19.01
N PRO A 203 19.53 -7.14 18.84
CA PRO A 203 20.04 -5.94 18.21
C PRO A 203 19.51 -5.81 16.76
N ASN A 204 19.10 -4.62 16.37
CA ASN A 204 18.70 -4.35 15.02
C ASN A 204 19.03 -2.92 14.58
N ASN A 205 19.12 -2.70 13.28
CA ASN A 205 19.47 -1.42 12.68
C ASN A 205 18.29 -0.72 12.01
N TYR A 206 17.05 -1.16 12.26
CA TYR A 206 15.88 -0.47 11.71
C TYR A 206 15.79 0.95 12.25
N PHE A 207 15.48 1.90 11.34
CA PHE A 207 15.32 3.30 11.73
C PHE A 207 14.06 3.49 12.57
N ILE A 208 12.93 2.93 12.11
CA ILE A 208 11.66 3.02 12.83
C ILE A 208 11.40 1.73 13.62
N LEU A 209 11.27 1.88 14.93
CA LEU A 209 11.08 0.77 15.85
C LEU A 209 9.61 0.63 16.29
N GLY A 210 9.21 -0.59 16.59
CA GLY A 210 7.99 -0.91 17.32
C GLY A 210 8.06 -0.46 18.79
N GLN A 211 7.02 -0.72 19.56
CA GLN A 211 6.97 -0.28 20.97
C GLN A 211 7.89 -1.07 21.90
N TYR A 212 8.36 -2.24 21.47
CA TYR A 212 9.28 -3.11 22.20
C TYR A 212 10.65 -3.22 21.52
N GLY A 213 11.03 -2.21 20.72
CA GLY A 213 12.32 -2.15 20.03
C GLY A 213 12.47 -3.05 18.81
N GLU A 214 11.43 -3.80 18.43
CA GLU A 214 11.40 -4.66 17.24
C GLU A 214 11.22 -3.84 15.95
N LYS A 215 11.41 -4.48 14.80
CA LYS A 215 11.02 -3.92 13.51
C LYS A 215 9.53 -3.58 13.50
N ILE A 216 9.18 -2.35 13.15
CA ILE A 216 7.77 -1.97 13.03
C ILE A 216 7.13 -2.68 11.82
N SER A 217 5.90 -3.18 11.98
CA SER A 217 5.16 -3.71 10.85
C SER A 217 4.40 -2.61 10.08
N PRO A 218 4.22 -2.73 8.74
CA PRO A 218 3.40 -1.81 7.96
C PRO A 218 1.97 -1.65 8.49
N HIS A 219 1.42 -2.72 9.07
CA HIS A 219 0.10 -2.69 9.70
C HIS A 219 0.08 -1.77 10.94
N CYS A 220 1.12 -1.82 11.78
CA CYS A 220 1.24 -0.94 12.95
C CYS A 220 1.29 0.54 12.56
N ILE A 221 1.98 0.89 11.45
CA ILE A 221 1.99 2.26 10.91
C ILE A 221 0.57 2.68 10.50
N SER A 222 -0.15 1.83 9.76
CA SER A 222 -1.52 2.11 9.33
C SER A 222 -2.50 2.25 10.52
N LYS A 223 -2.31 1.44 11.56
CA LYS A 223 -3.09 1.51 12.80
C LYS A 223 -2.78 2.79 13.56
N MET A 224 -1.51 3.15 13.72
CA MET A 224 -1.05 4.35 14.44
C MET A 224 -1.67 5.62 13.86
N ILE A 225 -1.69 5.78 12.53
CA ILE A 225 -2.29 6.94 11.86
C ILE A 225 -3.77 7.12 12.22
N ASN A 226 -4.47 6.02 12.50
CA ASN A 226 -5.91 5.99 12.72
C ASN A 226 -6.33 5.66 14.16
N GLU A 227 -5.38 5.55 15.09
CA GLU A 227 -5.63 5.04 16.45
C GLU A 227 -6.74 5.81 17.20
N TYR A 228 -6.88 7.11 16.91
CA TYR A 228 -7.85 7.98 17.59
C TYR A 228 -8.82 8.68 16.62
N ARG A 229 -9.05 8.07 15.44
CA ARG A 229 -9.96 8.60 14.45
C ARG A 229 -11.24 7.80 14.37
N HIS A 230 -12.36 8.48 14.26
CA HIS A 230 -13.62 7.82 13.94
C HIS A 230 -13.56 7.15 12.56
N ALA A 231 -14.39 6.15 12.34
CA ALA A 231 -14.39 5.37 11.09
C ALA A 231 -14.50 6.25 9.83
N LYS A 232 -15.31 7.31 9.88
CA LYS A 232 -15.52 8.28 8.79
C LYS A 232 -14.30 9.18 8.52
N ASP A 233 -13.43 9.39 9.52
CA ASP A 233 -12.30 10.31 9.45
C ASP A 233 -10.97 9.57 9.25
N ARG A 234 -11.01 8.26 8.96
CA ARG A 234 -9.83 7.44 8.75
C ARG A 234 -9.02 7.92 7.55
N ILE A 235 -7.72 8.05 7.77
CA ILE A 235 -6.74 8.39 6.75
C ILE A 235 -6.07 7.11 6.24
N GLN A 236 -6.12 6.90 4.93
CA GLN A 236 -5.39 5.80 4.30
C GLN A 236 -3.98 6.26 3.92
N PRO A 237 -2.90 5.57 4.37
CA PRO A 237 -1.53 5.93 4.01
C PRO A 237 -1.31 6.01 2.49
N LEU A 238 -1.94 5.11 1.74
CA LEU A 238 -1.90 5.16 0.28
C LEU A 238 -2.48 6.48 -0.27
N LYS A 239 -3.56 6.98 0.33
CA LYS A 239 -4.17 8.26 -0.08
C LYS A 239 -3.27 9.45 0.24
N ILE A 240 -2.50 9.41 1.35
CA ILE A 240 -1.47 10.43 1.64
C ILE A 240 -0.46 10.47 0.48
N ARG A 241 0.14 9.31 0.13
CA ARG A 241 1.10 9.22 -0.96
C ARG A 241 0.51 9.69 -2.29
N GLN A 242 -0.70 9.25 -2.61
CA GLN A 242 -1.40 9.68 -3.83
C GLN A 242 -1.59 11.20 -3.86
N SER A 243 -1.93 11.81 -2.73
CA SER A 243 -2.11 13.26 -2.59
C SER A 243 -0.80 14.01 -2.82
N VAL A 244 0.30 13.54 -2.24
CA VAL A 244 1.62 14.17 -2.44
C VAL A 244 2.03 14.14 -3.91
N ILE A 245 1.88 12.99 -4.58
CA ILE A 245 2.21 12.84 -6.00
C ILE A 245 1.33 13.75 -6.87
N ALA A 246 0.02 13.78 -6.62
CA ALA A 246 -0.90 14.63 -7.36
C ALA A 246 -0.61 16.13 -7.15
N ASN A 247 -0.30 16.55 -5.90
CA ASN A 247 0.06 17.93 -5.60
C ASN A 247 1.38 18.34 -6.27
N LEU A 248 2.37 17.44 -6.37
CA LEU A 248 3.60 17.70 -7.13
C LEU A 248 3.34 17.91 -8.61
N LEU A 249 2.46 17.11 -9.22
CA LEU A 249 2.07 17.28 -10.62
C LEU A 249 1.26 18.56 -10.85
N LYS A 250 0.40 18.97 -9.90
CA LYS A 250 -0.33 20.24 -9.97
C LYS A 250 0.58 21.48 -9.93
N ARG A 251 1.78 21.36 -9.36
CA ARG A 251 2.82 22.40 -9.36
C ARG A 251 3.62 22.44 -10.66
N GLU A 252 3.11 21.83 -11.72
CA GLU A 252 3.75 21.77 -13.04
C GLU A 252 5.15 21.12 -13.04
N ASN A 253 5.46 20.30 -12.02
CA ASN A 253 6.69 19.54 -12.05
C ASN A 253 6.68 18.53 -13.20
N ASP A 254 7.83 18.35 -13.83
CA ASP A 254 7.99 17.34 -14.87
C ASP A 254 7.58 15.94 -14.38
N MET A 255 6.79 15.24 -15.20
CA MET A 255 6.27 13.91 -14.85
C MET A 255 7.38 12.91 -14.56
N ARG A 256 8.56 13.04 -15.21
CA ARG A 256 9.69 12.16 -14.98
C ARG A 256 10.34 12.43 -13.62
N ILE A 257 10.44 13.70 -13.22
CA ILE A 257 10.92 14.09 -11.88
C ILE A 257 10.00 13.50 -10.82
N VAL A 258 8.68 13.63 -10.99
CA VAL A 258 7.69 13.07 -10.07
C VAL A 258 7.72 11.53 -10.09
N GLN A 259 7.96 10.90 -11.25
CA GLN A 259 8.14 9.45 -11.36
C GLN A 259 9.32 8.97 -10.51
N VAL A 260 10.48 9.62 -10.64
CA VAL A 260 11.69 9.31 -9.87
C VAL A 260 11.45 9.53 -8.39
N PHE A 261 10.88 10.68 -8.01
CA PHE A 261 10.50 10.98 -6.62
C PHE A 261 9.61 9.89 -6.02
N ALA A 262 8.60 9.45 -6.74
CA ALA A 262 7.69 8.40 -6.31
C ALA A 262 8.31 6.99 -6.39
N GLY A 263 9.41 6.80 -7.11
CA GLY A 263 10.03 5.49 -7.37
C GLY A 263 9.18 4.59 -8.28
N HIS A 264 8.34 5.15 -9.14
CA HIS A 264 7.51 4.35 -10.04
C HIS A 264 8.34 3.78 -11.20
N ARG A 265 8.26 2.47 -11.43
CA ARG A 265 8.94 1.81 -12.55
C ARG A 265 8.44 2.25 -13.92
N ARG A 266 7.15 2.60 -14.02
CA ARG A 266 6.49 2.98 -15.29
C ARG A 266 5.96 4.40 -15.19
N VAL A 267 6.21 5.20 -16.21
CA VAL A 267 5.66 6.56 -16.35
C VAL A 267 4.13 6.55 -16.29
N SER A 268 3.50 5.54 -16.92
CA SER A 268 2.04 5.39 -16.91
C SER A 268 1.43 5.32 -15.52
N THR A 269 2.19 4.84 -14.51
CA THR A 269 1.73 4.84 -13.11
C THR A 269 1.65 6.26 -12.56
N THR A 270 2.60 7.13 -12.92
CA THR A 270 2.58 8.55 -12.54
C THR A 270 1.52 9.31 -13.35
N GLY A 271 1.33 8.95 -14.63
CA GLY A 271 0.31 9.56 -15.48
C GLY A 271 -1.14 9.39 -14.99
N GLN A 272 -1.42 8.37 -14.18
CA GLN A 272 -2.75 8.18 -13.57
C GLN A 272 -3.17 9.30 -12.59
N TYR A 273 -2.23 10.13 -12.17
CA TYR A 273 -2.47 11.28 -11.27
C TYR A 273 -2.68 12.59 -12.02
N ARG A 274 -2.51 12.59 -13.35
CA ARG A 274 -2.78 13.77 -14.18
C ARG A 274 -4.27 13.84 -14.43
N LYS A 275 -4.87 15.03 -14.26
CA LYS A 275 -6.23 15.26 -14.78
C LYS A 275 -6.22 15.00 -16.29
N THR A 276 -7.19 14.26 -16.80
CA THR A 276 -7.36 14.11 -18.23
C THR A 276 -7.74 15.46 -18.83
N ASP A 277 -7.26 15.76 -20.05
CA ASP A 277 -7.61 17.00 -20.76
C ASP A 277 -9.14 17.16 -20.89
N LEU A 278 -9.88 16.03 -20.94
CA LEU A 278 -11.34 16.00 -20.90
C LEU A 278 -11.93 16.55 -19.58
N GLU A 279 -11.33 16.24 -18.43
CA GLU A 279 -11.81 16.74 -17.13
C GLU A 279 -11.51 18.22 -16.99
N THR A 280 -10.34 18.67 -17.48
CA THR A 280 -9.97 20.09 -17.54
C THR A 280 -10.88 20.85 -18.50
N LEU A 281 -11.24 20.25 -19.65
CA LEU A 281 -12.18 20.81 -20.60
C LEU A 281 -13.60 20.89 -20.02
N GLN A 282 -14.05 19.87 -19.30
CA GLN A 282 -15.34 19.83 -18.63
C GLN A 282 -15.44 20.86 -17.51
N GLU A 283 -14.39 21.08 -16.74
CA GLU A 283 -14.31 22.16 -15.74
C GLU A 283 -14.35 23.54 -16.43
N ALA A 284 -13.60 23.73 -17.51
CA ALA A 284 -13.63 24.96 -18.29
C ALA A 284 -15.02 25.21 -18.90
N VAL A 285 -15.66 24.21 -19.48
CA VAL A 285 -17.02 24.30 -19.99
C VAL A 285 -17.99 24.64 -18.86
N ASN A 286 -17.92 23.98 -17.71
CA ASN A 286 -18.79 24.27 -16.57
C ASN A 286 -18.57 25.68 -15.99
N GLN A 287 -17.34 26.21 -16.07
CA GLN A 287 -16.99 27.54 -15.58
C GLN A 287 -17.40 28.66 -16.55
N TYR A 288 -17.30 28.40 -17.86
CA TYR A 288 -17.53 29.42 -18.89
C TYR A 288 -18.82 29.20 -19.69
N HIS A 289 -19.62 28.16 -19.38
CA HIS A 289 -20.88 27.94 -20.08
C HIS A 289 -21.91 29.01 -19.71
N PRO A 290 -22.46 29.73 -20.70
CA PRO A 290 -23.34 30.87 -20.42
C PRO A 290 -24.74 30.51 -19.91
N VAL A 291 -25.06 29.20 -19.83
CA VAL A 291 -26.35 28.71 -19.31
C VAL A 291 -26.09 28.03 -17.96
N LYS A 292 -26.40 28.71 -16.88
CA LYS A 292 -26.58 28.12 -15.55
C LYS A 292 -28.01 27.66 -15.40
#